data_5aa400f4dbc1e92926827189e0ff851f
#
_entry.id   5aa400f4dbc1e92926827189e0ff851f
#
_cell.length_a   1.000
_cell.length_b   1.000
_cell.length_c   1.000
_cell.angle_alpha   90.00
_cell.angle_beta   90.00
_cell.angle_gamma   90.00
#
_symmetry.space_group_name_H-M   'P 1'
#
loop_
_entity.id
_entity.type
_entity.pdbx_description
1 polymer ?
#
loop_
_entity_poly.entity_id
_entity_poly.type
_entity_poly.pdbx_seq_one_letter_code
_entity_poly.pdbx_strand_id
1 'polypeptide(L)'
;YKNPVAHRELFSVSSQHYAFVVNAFVSLLKKSDMEKYELFLRETRTWEIIDDVKNFRSEVGVLFLNSYNRDVLTKMLDDNHLLAHHLFTAQPHIFVSKTNPLAKKDKVKLSDLENFPYLSYDQGTHNSFYFSEEILSQEHHKKSIVVSDRATLFNLLIGLDGYTIATGILNSNL
;
A
#
# COMPACT_ATOMS: atom_id res chain seq x y z
N TYR A 1 1.33 32.35 -36.78
CA TYR A 1 1.38 32.24 -35.30
C TYR A 1 1.13 30.80 -34.95
N LYS A 2 2.22 30.06 -34.61
CA LYS A 2 2.07 28.71 -34.02
C LYS A 2 1.72 28.93 -32.56
N ASN A 3 0.49 28.59 -32.14
CA ASN A 3 0.19 28.40 -30.73
C ASN A 3 1.16 27.37 -30.19
N PRO A 4 1.89 27.64 -29.10
CA PRO A 4 2.65 26.60 -28.43
C PRO A 4 1.63 25.55 -27.97
N VAL A 5 1.76 24.34 -28.48
CA VAL A 5 1.00 23.18 -27.95
C VAL A 5 1.42 23.09 -26.52
N ALA A 6 0.53 23.47 -25.60
CA ALA A 6 0.79 23.36 -24.17
C ALA A 6 1.11 21.90 -23.88
N HIS A 7 2.33 21.64 -23.45
CA HIS A 7 2.83 20.30 -23.15
C HIS A 7 1.98 19.71 -22.03
N ARG A 8 1.37 18.56 -22.26
CA ARG A 8 0.61 17.84 -21.25
C ARG A 8 1.60 17.07 -20.38
N GLU A 9 1.64 17.37 -19.10
CA GLU A 9 2.46 16.63 -18.14
C GLU A 9 1.86 15.24 -17.95
N LEU A 10 2.70 14.21 -18.07
CA LEU A 10 2.34 12.81 -17.83
C LEU A 10 3.17 12.30 -16.68
N PHE A 11 2.53 11.71 -15.68
CA PHE A 11 3.23 11.08 -14.57
C PHE A 11 2.38 9.97 -13.96
N SER A 12 2.99 8.84 -13.65
CA SER A 12 2.31 7.69 -13.09
C SER A 12 3.06 7.07 -11.93
N VAL A 13 2.30 6.70 -10.90
CA VAL A 13 2.78 6.03 -9.70
C VAL A 13 2.00 4.74 -9.50
N SER A 14 2.69 3.63 -9.25
CA SER A 14 2.12 2.37 -8.79
C SER A 14 2.53 2.13 -7.34
N SER A 15 1.61 1.78 -6.47
CA SER A 15 1.89 1.53 -5.07
C SER A 15 1.07 0.38 -4.50
N GLN A 16 1.53 -0.20 -3.42
CA GLN A 16 0.68 -0.97 -2.53
C GLN A 16 -0.38 -0.05 -1.90
N HIS A 17 -1.35 -0.62 -1.18
CA HIS A 17 -2.53 0.11 -0.68
C HIS A 17 -2.21 1.02 0.53
N TYR A 18 -1.44 2.08 0.30
CA TYR A 18 -0.98 3.00 1.34
C TYR A 18 -1.61 4.40 1.24
N ALA A 19 -2.32 4.81 2.28
CA ALA A 19 -2.91 6.13 2.37
C ALA A 19 -1.87 7.27 2.25
N PHE A 20 -0.65 7.08 2.78
CA PHE A 20 0.39 8.11 2.69
C PHE A 20 0.81 8.41 1.25
N VAL A 21 0.77 7.42 0.34
CA VAL A 21 1.10 7.61 -1.08
C VAL A 21 0.04 8.50 -1.74
N VAL A 22 -1.24 8.24 -1.47
CA VAL A 22 -2.34 9.08 -1.95
C VAL A 22 -2.17 10.52 -1.45
N ASN A 23 -1.83 10.70 -0.17
CA ASN A 23 -1.62 12.02 0.43
C ASN A 23 -0.42 12.75 -0.19
N ALA A 24 0.68 12.03 -0.45
CA ALA A 24 1.85 12.57 -1.12
C ALA A 24 1.50 13.02 -2.54
N PHE A 25 0.72 12.21 -3.26
CA PHE A 25 0.26 12.54 -4.61
C PHE A 25 -0.64 13.78 -4.63
N VAL A 26 -1.59 13.90 -3.70
CA VAL A 26 -2.41 15.11 -3.53
C VAL A 26 -1.53 16.33 -3.21
N SER A 27 -0.54 16.16 -2.34
CA SER A 27 0.38 17.24 -1.98
C SER A 27 1.25 17.69 -3.14
N LEU A 28 1.69 16.76 -3.98
CA LEU A 28 2.41 17.05 -5.22
C LEU A 28 1.57 17.94 -6.13
N LEU A 29 0.32 17.55 -6.38
CA LEU A 29 -0.59 18.31 -7.25
C LEU A 29 -0.87 19.72 -6.72
N LYS A 30 -1.09 19.85 -5.41
CA LYS A 30 -1.36 21.17 -4.79
C LYS A 30 -0.16 22.13 -4.85
N LYS A 31 1.07 21.60 -4.98
CA LYS A 31 2.31 22.39 -5.03
C LYS A 31 2.83 22.61 -6.45
N SER A 32 2.27 21.92 -7.42
CA SER A 32 2.69 22.04 -8.81
C SER A 32 1.90 23.15 -9.52
N ASP A 33 2.60 23.86 -10.42
CA ASP A 33 2.00 24.87 -11.29
C ASP A 33 1.55 24.28 -12.64
N MET A 34 1.27 22.96 -12.67
CA MET A 34 0.87 22.26 -13.90
C MET A 34 -0.52 22.72 -14.34
N GLU A 35 -0.61 23.37 -15.50
CA GLU A 35 -1.89 23.81 -16.08
C GLU A 35 -2.64 22.66 -16.77
N LYS A 36 -1.89 21.73 -17.37
CA LYS A 36 -2.44 20.57 -18.09
C LYS A 36 -1.67 19.32 -17.76
N TYR A 37 -2.37 18.33 -17.19
CA TYR A 37 -1.75 17.07 -16.83
C TYR A 37 -2.67 15.89 -17.08
N GLU A 38 -2.08 14.72 -17.19
CA GLU A 38 -2.73 13.42 -17.09
C GLU A 38 -1.88 12.55 -16.19
N LEU A 39 -2.38 12.28 -15.00
CA LEU A 39 -1.65 11.61 -13.94
C LEU A 39 -2.37 10.33 -13.56
N PHE A 40 -1.58 9.30 -13.26
CA PHE A 40 -2.10 7.99 -12.86
C PHE A 40 -1.56 7.63 -11.50
N LEU A 41 -2.45 7.27 -10.59
CA LEU A 41 -2.13 6.65 -9.32
C LEU A 41 -2.83 5.28 -9.28
N ARG A 42 -2.02 4.21 -9.27
CA ARG A 42 -2.49 2.83 -9.23
C ARG A 42 -2.17 2.23 -7.88
N GLU A 43 -3.20 1.76 -7.18
CA GLU A 43 -3.02 0.86 -6.04
C GLU A 43 -3.14 -0.56 -6.55
N THR A 44 -2.08 -1.35 -6.41
CA THR A 44 -2.01 -2.68 -7.00
C THR A 44 -1.06 -3.60 -6.26
N ARG A 45 -0.93 -4.82 -6.72
CA ARG A 45 -0.14 -5.90 -6.12
C ARG A 45 1.36 -5.63 -6.22
N THR A 46 2.11 -6.16 -5.29
CA THR A 46 3.58 -5.98 -5.21
C THR A 46 4.29 -6.35 -6.52
N TRP A 47 3.94 -7.49 -7.12
CA TRP A 47 4.50 -7.90 -8.41
C TRP A 47 4.17 -6.93 -9.53
N GLU A 48 2.91 -6.48 -9.59
CA GLU A 48 2.43 -5.57 -10.63
C GLU A 48 3.11 -4.20 -10.56
N ILE A 49 3.44 -3.73 -9.35
CA ILE A 49 4.20 -2.50 -9.16
C ILE A 49 5.59 -2.60 -9.82
N ILE A 50 6.30 -3.72 -9.56
CA ILE A 50 7.61 -3.97 -10.15
C ILE A 50 7.51 -4.05 -11.68
N ASP A 51 6.50 -4.75 -12.18
CA ASP A 51 6.26 -4.89 -13.61
C ASP A 51 5.85 -3.58 -14.27
N ASP A 52 5.08 -2.74 -13.59
CA ASP A 52 4.69 -1.40 -14.07
C ASP A 52 5.92 -0.50 -14.26
N VAL A 53 6.82 -0.45 -13.28
CA VAL A 53 8.02 0.38 -13.37
C VAL A 53 8.99 -0.19 -14.40
N LYS A 54 9.21 -1.50 -14.42
CA LYS A 54 10.06 -2.19 -15.40
C LYS A 54 9.63 -1.88 -16.85
N ASN A 55 8.33 -1.88 -17.10
CA ASN A 55 7.75 -1.68 -18.43
C ASN A 55 7.35 -0.23 -18.72
N PHE A 56 7.81 0.73 -17.91
CA PHE A 56 7.54 2.17 -18.09
C PHE A 56 6.05 2.53 -18.10
N ARG A 57 5.21 1.73 -17.41
CA ARG A 57 3.81 2.06 -17.15
C ARG A 57 3.63 2.97 -15.93
N SER A 58 4.65 3.00 -15.07
CA SER A 58 4.78 3.95 -13.97
C SER A 58 6.23 4.40 -13.85
N GLU A 59 6.43 5.69 -13.58
CA GLU A 59 7.75 6.26 -13.32
C GLU A 59 8.26 5.90 -11.93
N VAL A 60 7.34 5.71 -10.98
CA VAL A 60 7.65 5.40 -9.59
C VAL A 60 6.82 4.23 -9.09
N GLY A 61 7.47 3.31 -8.38
CA GLY A 61 6.84 2.24 -7.60
C GLY A 61 7.06 2.46 -6.11
N VAL A 62 6.05 2.22 -5.26
CA VAL A 62 6.17 2.28 -3.81
C VAL A 62 5.87 0.93 -3.20
N LEU A 63 6.86 0.36 -2.52
CA LEU A 63 6.84 -0.99 -1.97
C LEU A 63 7.18 -1.00 -0.48
N PHE A 64 6.67 -1.99 0.23
CA PHE A 64 7.02 -2.32 1.60
C PHE A 64 8.11 -3.39 1.65
N LEU A 65 9.16 -3.12 2.43
CA LEU A 65 10.22 -4.08 2.73
C LEU A 65 10.33 -4.28 4.25
N ASN A 66 10.49 -5.52 4.65
CA ASN A 66 10.82 -5.91 6.02
C ASN A 66 11.97 -6.92 6.02
N SER A 67 12.36 -7.41 7.18
CA SER A 67 13.45 -8.39 7.30
C SER A 67 13.14 -9.73 6.59
N TYR A 68 11.86 -10.05 6.41
CA TYR A 68 11.42 -11.31 5.81
C TYR A 68 11.44 -11.27 4.27
N ASN A 69 10.98 -10.17 3.66
CA ASN A 69 10.83 -10.09 2.19
C ASN A 69 11.97 -9.33 1.49
N ARG A 70 12.83 -8.64 2.25
CA ARG A 70 13.87 -7.75 1.72
C ARG A 70 14.75 -8.41 0.68
N ASP A 71 15.32 -9.56 0.99
CA ASP A 71 16.30 -10.21 0.10
C ASP A 71 15.65 -10.63 -1.22
N VAL A 72 14.43 -11.17 -1.15
CA VAL A 72 13.68 -11.59 -2.34
C VAL A 72 13.31 -10.40 -3.20
N LEU A 73 12.73 -9.35 -2.61
CA LEU A 73 12.31 -8.18 -3.36
C LEU A 73 13.49 -7.36 -3.87
N THR A 74 14.57 -7.21 -3.10
CA THR A 74 15.78 -6.53 -3.56
C THR A 74 16.39 -7.26 -4.76
N LYS A 75 16.50 -8.60 -4.67
CA LYS A 75 16.97 -9.38 -5.82
C LYS A 75 16.09 -9.17 -7.05
N MET A 76 14.78 -9.13 -6.89
CA MET A 76 13.87 -8.90 -8.01
C MET A 76 14.05 -7.51 -8.62
N LEU A 77 14.26 -6.48 -7.80
CA LEU A 77 14.53 -5.12 -8.29
C LEU A 77 15.84 -5.09 -9.07
N ASP A 78 16.90 -5.70 -8.54
CA ASP A 78 18.21 -5.78 -9.18
C ASP A 78 18.15 -6.55 -10.53
N ASP A 79 17.48 -7.71 -10.55
CA ASP A 79 17.30 -8.53 -11.76
C ASP A 79 16.50 -7.78 -12.85
N ASN A 80 15.71 -6.80 -12.47
CA ASN A 80 14.95 -5.93 -13.39
C ASN A 80 15.58 -4.54 -13.59
N HIS A 81 16.81 -4.32 -13.10
CA HIS A 81 17.56 -3.04 -13.22
C HIS A 81 16.83 -1.84 -12.63
N LEU A 82 16.08 -2.06 -11.56
CA LEU A 82 15.34 -1.02 -10.84
C LEU A 82 16.13 -0.53 -9.63
N LEU A 83 16.17 0.77 -9.43
CA LEU A 83 16.82 1.39 -8.26
C LEU A 83 15.81 1.57 -7.13
N ALA A 84 16.17 1.15 -5.94
CA ALA A 84 15.36 1.34 -4.74
C ALA A 84 15.94 2.45 -3.85
N HIS A 85 15.07 3.35 -3.39
CA HIS A 85 15.40 4.40 -2.44
C HIS A 85 14.55 4.24 -1.18
N HIS A 86 15.21 4.21 -0.03
CA HIS A 86 14.52 4.17 1.25
C HIS A 86 13.78 5.50 1.51
N LEU A 87 12.46 5.43 1.75
CA LEU A 87 11.66 6.60 2.11
C LEU A 87 11.65 6.84 3.62
N PHE A 88 11.19 5.86 4.38
CA PHE A 88 11.14 5.91 5.84
C PHE A 88 10.94 4.50 6.41
N THR A 89 11.10 4.37 7.71
CA THR A 89 10.79 3.15 8.47
C THR A 89 9.60 3.41 9.39
N ALA A 90 8.61 2.52 9.38
CA ALA A 90 7.42 2.60 10.21
C ALA A 90 7.30 1.39 11.14
N GLN A 91 6.64 1.57 12.27
CA GLN A 91 6.26 0.48 13.16
C GLN A 91 4.93 -0.13 12.74
N PRO A 92 4.69 -1.41 13.02
CA PRO A 92 3.39 -2.03 12.75
C PRO A 92 2.31 -1.48 13.67
N HIS A 93 1.15 -1.19 13.09
CA HIS A 93 -0.04 -0.75 13.82
C HIS A 93 -1.24 -1.59 13.42
N ILE A 94 -2.06 -1.93 14.41
CA ILE A 94 -3.34 -2.58 14.18
C ILE A 94 -4.33 -1.51 13.70
N PHE A 95 -4.93 -1.75 12.56
CA PHE A 95 -5.96 -0.89 12.00
C PHE A 95 -7.33 -1.56 12.17
N VAL A 96 -8.23 -0.90 12.89
CA VAL A 96 -9.57 -1.37 13.24
C VAL A 96 -10.58 -0.24 13.12
N SER A 97 -11.88 -0.58 13.07
CA SER A 97 -12.94 0.42 13.18
C SER A 97 -13.00 1.03 14.60
N LYS A 98 -13.53 2.24 14.72
CA LYS A 98 -13.71 2.92 16.03
C LYS A 98 -14.61 2.14 16.98
N THR A 99 -15.50 1.31 16.45
CA THR A 99 -16.44 0.49 17.20
C THR A 99 -15.85 -0.84 17.68
N ASN A 100 -14.73 -1.26 17.06
CA ASN A 100 -14.06 -2.51 17.46
C ASN A 100 -13.58 -2.42 18.92
N PRO A 101 -13.80 -3.48 19.75
CA PRO A 101 -13.34 -3.50 21.15
C PRO A 101 -11.83 -3.22 21.32
N LEU A 102 -11.02 -3.58 20.33
CA LEU A 102 -9.57 -3.34 20.34
C LEU A 102 -9.21 -1.85 20.26
N ALA A 103 -10.09 -1.01 19.69
CA ALA A 103 -9.86 0.44 19.56
C ALA A 103 -9.73 1.16 20.94
N LYS A 104 -10.15 0.52 22.01
CA LYS A 104 -10.06 1.05 23.39
C LYS A 104 -8.78 0.66 24.12
N LYS A 105 -7.93 -0.18 23.49
CA LYS A 105 -6.69 -0.66 24.10
C LYS A 105 -5.50 0.20 23.67
N ASP A 106 -4.69 0.62 24.62
CA ASP A 106 -3.42 1.35 24.34
C ASP A 106 -2.40 0.42 23.66
N LYS A 107 -2.44 -0.87 23.98
CA LYS A 107 -1.57 -1.91 23.42
C LYS A 107 -2.38 -3.16 23.11
N VAL A 108 -2.17 -3.69 21.92
CA VAL A 108 -2.81 -4.92 21.44
C VAL A 108 -1.75 -6.01 21.34
N LYS A 109 -2.03 -7.17 21.92
CA LYS A 109 -1.22 -8.39 21.78
C LYS A 109 -1.75 -9.24 20.64
N LEU A 110 -0.92 -10.08 20.04
CA LEU A 110 -1.35 -11.00 18.98
C LEU A 110 -2.50 -11.92 19.44
N SER A 111 -2.48 -12.36 20.71
CA SER A 111 -3.57 -13.16 21.31
C SER A 111 -4.91 -12.43 21.35
N ASP A 112 -4.93 -11.11 21.41
CA ASP A 112 -6.17 -10.32 21.40
C ASP A 112 -6.85 -10.35 20.02
N LEU A 113 -6.09 -10.64 18.96
CA LEU A 113 -6.55 -10.64 17.57
C LEU A 113 -7.26 -11.93 17.15
N GLU A 114 -7.07 -13.03 17.89
CA GLU A 114 -7.53 -14.37 17.49
C GLU A 114 -9.04 -14.50 17.21
N ASN A 115 -9.85 -13.66 17.84
CA ASN A 115 -11.31 -13.70 17.67
C ASN A 115 -11.83 -12.84 16.52
N PHE A 116 -10.99 -11.97 15.96
CA PHE A 116 -11.34 -11.03 14.90
C PHE A 116 -10.86 -11.53 13.54
N PRO A 117 -11.59 -11.25 12.45
CA PRO A 117 -11.12 -11.57 11.10
C PRO A 117 -9.90 -10.71 10.71
N TYR A 118 -8.83 -11.37 10.27
CA TYR A 118 -7.70 -10.72 9.64
C TYR A 118 -8.03 -10.40 8.18
N LEU A 119 -7.78 -9.17 7.77
CA LEU A 119 -8.01 -8.69 6.41
C LEU A 119 -6.67 -8.37 5.74
N SER A 120 -6.47 -8.92 4.56
CA SER A 120 -5.26 -8.73 3.76
C SER A 120 -5.59 -8.52 2.29
N TYR A 121 -4.64 -7.96 1.54
CA TYR A 121 -4.79 -7.76 0.11
C TYR A 121 -4.33 -8.97 -0.70
N ASP A 122 -5.09 -9.27 -1.74
CA ASP A 122 -4.78 -10.33 -2.70
C ASP A 122 -3.51 -10.01 -3.51
N GLN A 123 -2.61 -10.98 -3.59
CA GLN A 123 -1.39 -10.88 -4.41
C GLN A 123 -1.50 -11.69 -5.73
N GLY A 124 -2.70 -12.15 -6.08
CA GLY A 124 -2.98 -12.84 -7.34
C GLY A 124 -2.20 -14.14 -7.49
N THR A 125 -1.64 -14.35 -8.69
CA THR A 125 -0.85 -15.54 -9.02
C THR A 125 0.49 -15.60 -8.29
N HIS A 126 0.99 -14.48 -7.77
CA HIS A 126 2.20 -14.38 -6.96
C HIS A 126 1.85 -14.37 -5.46
N ASN A 127 0.90 -15.21 -5.06
CA ASN A 127 0.41 -15.29 -3.69
C ASN A 127 1.42 -16.00 -2.76
N SER A 128 2.49 -15.30 -2.44
CA SER A 128 3.53 -15.70 -1.49
C SER A 128 3.65 -14.63 -0.41
N PHE A 129 3.99 -15.03 0.81
CA PHE A 129 4.22 -14.11 1.92
C PHE A 129 5.29 -13.04 1.63
N TYR A 130 6.21 -13.29 0.70
CA TYR A 130 7.21 -12.31 0.27
C TYR A 130 6.58 -11.11 -0.46
N PHE A 131 5.42 -11.29 -1.07
CA PHE A 131 4.71 -10.25 -1.81
C PHE A 131 3.63 -9.55 -0.98
N SER A 132 3.31 -10.08 0.21
CA SER A 132 2.33 -9.45 1.09
C SER A 132 2.75 -8.02 1.47
N GLU A 133 1.79 -7.13 1.51
CA GLU A 133 1.99 -5.74 1.91
C GLU A 133 1.69 -5.49 3.40
N GLU A 134 1.18 -6.49 4.09
CA GLU A 134 0.93 -6.45 5.52
C GLU A 134 2.09 -7.06 6.29
N ILE A 135 2.43 -6.40 7.39
CA ILE A 135 3.41 -6.90 8.35
C ILE A 135 2.80 -8.10 9.10
N LEU A 136 3.61 -9.11 9.39
CA LEU A 136 3.18 -10.34 10.07
C LEU A 136 2.17 -11.18 9.27
N SER A 137 2.11 -11.03 7.96
CA SER A 137 1.25 -11.84 7.09
C SER A 137 1.57 -13.35 7.12
N GLN A 138 2.77 -13.72 7.57
CA GLN A 138 3.19 -15.12 7.77
C GLN A 138 2.62 -15.76 9.03
N GLU A 139 2.04 -14.98 9.95
CA GLU A 139 1.44 -15.50 11.17
C GLU A 139 0.14 -16.26 10.87
N HIS A 140 -0.17 -17.25 11.69
CA HIS A 140 -1.39 -18.03 11.54
C HIS A 140 -2.60 -17.22 12.06
N HIS A 141 -3.58 -17.01 11.18
CA HIS A 141 -4.84 -16.35 11.49
C HIS A 141 -6.00 -17.36 11.44
N LYS A 142 -6.76 -17.49 12.56
CA LYS A 142 -7.92 -18.39 12.61
C LYS A 142 -9.03 -18.02 11.62
N LYS A 143 -9.18 -16.73 11.36
CA LYS A 143 -10.16 -16.17 10.41
C LYS A 143 -9.41 -15.20 9.51
N SER A 144 -9.44 -15.45 8.21
CA SER A 144 -8.76 -14.60 7.22
C SER A 144 -9.70 -14.33 6.05
N ILE A 145 -9.72 -13.08 5.60
CA ILE A 145 -10.45 -12.64 4.41
C ILE A 145 -9.48 -11.86 3.54
N VAL A 146 -9.36 -12.27 2.29
CA VAL A 146 -8.51 -11.63 1.31
C VAL A 146 -9.37 -10.76 0.40
N VAL A 147 -8.96 -9.53 0.18
CA VAL A 147 -9.68 -8.52 -0.62
C VAL A 147 -8.79 -7.96 -1.72
N SER A 148 -9.41 -7.35 -2.72
CA SER A 148 -8.69 -6.78 -3.88
C SER A 148 -8.60 -5.26 -3.86
N ASP A 149 -9.33 -4.58 -2.96
CA ASP A 149 -9.39 -3.12 -2.92
C ASP A 149 -9.63 -2.57 -1.51
N ARG A 150 -9.26 -1.32 -1.33
CA ARG A 150 -9.32 -0.63 -0.05
C ARG A 150 -10.74 -0.37 0.44
N ALA A 151 -11.67 -0.07 -0.45
CA ALA A 151 -13.05 0.22 -0.06
C ALA A 151 -13.72 -1.03 0.53
N THR A 152 -13.51 -2.18 -0.10
CA THR A 152 -13.97 -3.48 0.41
C THR A 152 -13.33 -3.78 1.76
N LEU A 153 -12.02 -3.56 1.92
CA LEU A 153 -11.33 -3.76 3.20
C LEU A 153 -11.98 -2.91 4.31
N PHE A 154 -12.22 -1.63 4.08
CA PHE A 154 -12.83 -0.75 5.09
C PHE A 154 -14.24 -1.15 5.46
N ASN A 155 -15.06 -1.58 4.49
CA ASN A 155 -16.40 -2.06 4.76
C ASN A 155 -16.38 -3.33 5.66
N LEU A 156 -15.43 -4.23 5.43
CA LEU A 156 -15.27 -5.44 6.25
C LEU A 156 -14.70 -5.14 7.64
N LEU A 157 -13.79 -4.17 7.76
CA LEU A 157 -13.33 -3.67 9.07
C LEU A 157 -14.49 -3.20 9.94
N ILE A 158 -15.45 -2.48 9.34
CA ILE A 158 -16.63 -1.95 10.04
C ILE A 158 -17.67 -3.06 10.26
N GLY A 159 -18.00 -3.82 9.21
CA GLY A 159 -19.12 -4.76 9.23
C GLY A 159 -18.87 -6.04 10.00
N LEU A 160 -17.61 -6.45 10.14
CA LEU A 160 -17.22 -7.71 10.79
C LEU A 160 -16.29 -7.51 11.99
N ASP A 161 -16.08 -6.27 12.44
CA ASP A 161 -15.05 -5.95 13.45
C ASP A 161 -13.68 -6.52 13.10
N GLY A 162 -13.35 -6.56 11.80
CA GLY A 162 -12.08 -7.07 11.31
C GLY A 162 -10.88 -6.20 11.69
N TYR A 163 -9.68 -6.69 11.42
CA TYR A 163 -8.45 -5.93 11.56
C TYR A 163 -7.50 -6.17 10.39
N THR A 164 -6.63 -5.21 10.15
CA THR A 164 -5.43 -5.38 9.32
C THR A 164 -4.23 -4.78 10.03
N ILE A 165 -3.03 -5.07 9.55
CA ILE A 165 -1.78 -4.53 10.12
C ILE A 165 -1.14 -3.64 9.07
N ALA A 166 -0.96 -2.37 9.41
CA ALA A 166 -0.48 -1.35 8.50
C ALA A 166 0.64 -0.50 9.12
N THR A 167 1.18 0.44 8.36
CA THR A 167 2.26 1.33 8.78
C THR A 167 1.87 2.32 9.88
N GLY A 168 0.59 2.50 10.15
CA GLY A 168 0.09 3.52 11.07
C GLY A 168 0.23 4.96 10.57
N ILE A 169 0.76 5.17 9.37
CA ILE A 169 0.89 6.50 8.77
C ILE A 169 -0.40 6.83 8.05
N LEU A 170 -1.24 7.59 8.74
CA LEU A 170 -2.51 8.11 8.25
C LEU A 170 -2.43 9.63 8.14
N ASN A 171 -3.22 10.20 7.24
CA ASN A 171 -3.39 11.65 7.23
C ASN A 171 -4.19 12.07 8.45
N SER A 172 -3.68 13.02 9.22
CA SER A 172 -4.37 13.60 10.39
C SER A 172 -5.67 14.33 10.06
N ASN A 173 -5.97 14.54 8.77
CA ASN A 173 -7.16 15.24 8.28
C ASN A 173 -8.24 14.27 7.72
N LEU A 174 -8.11 12.97 7.93
CA LEU A 174 -9.13 11.96 7.60
C LEU A 174 -9.87 11.48 8.84
#